data_43f40e195f292e56668c2b40cfa105f1
#
_entry.id   43f40e195f292e56668c2b40cfa105f1
#
_cell.length_a   1.000
_cell.length_b   1.000
_cell.length_c   1.000
_cell.angle_alpha   90.00
_cell.angle_beta   90.00
_cell.angle_gamma   90.00
#
_symmetry.space_group_name_H-M   'P 1'
#
loop_
_entity.id
_entity.type
_entity.pdbx_description
1 polymer ?
#
loop_
_entity_poly.entity_id
_entity_poly.type
_entity_poly.pdbx_seq_one_letter_code
_entity_poly.pdbx_strand_id
1 'polypeptide(L)'
;MPPKCKFTKDEVVQAALDMTRESGISSVTARALGERLDSSSRPIFSLFQSMQEVQQEVIQAANALYQDYLKRDMAAGEYPVYKASGMAYIRFAKDEKELFKLLFMRDRSSEQIGDEKNEIKPLIEIIMKNTGLSEQDAYLFHLEMWVYVHGIATMIATSYLEWNWDTISQMLTDGYEGLRQRYCGKDTK
;
A
#
# COMPACT_ATOMS: atom_id res chain seq x y z
N MET A 1 -26.94 -17.61 -29.53
CA MET A 1 -26.45 -16.57 -28.62
C MET A 1 -25.42 -17.21 -27.71
N PRO A 2 -24.22 -16.64 -27.54
CA PRO A 2 -23.30 -17.15 -26.54
C PRO A 2 -23.95 -17.02 -25.16
N PRO A 3 -23.71 -17.96 -24.22
CA PRO A 3 -24.30 -17.91 -22.89
C PRO A 3 -23.83 -16.61 -22.21
N LYS A 4 -24.79 -15.88 -21.65
CA LYS A 4 -24.51 -14.65 -20.86
C LYS A 4 -23.61 -15.04 -19.71
N CYS A 5 -22.44 -14.41 -19.60
CA CYS A 5 -21.56 -14.62 -18.47
C CYS A 5 -22.31 -14.32 -17.18
N LYS A 6 -22.29 -15.23 -16.20
CA LYS A 6 -23.05 -15.10 -14.94
C LYS A 6 -22.56 -13.92 -14.11
N PHE A 7 -21.26 -13.55 -14.25
CA PHE A 7 -20.58 -12.49 -13.53
C PHE A 7 -19.77 -11.60 -14.48
N THR A 8 -19.45 -10.40 -14.04
CA THR A 8 -18.43 -9.52 -14.62
C THR A 8 -17.06 -9.82 -14.02
N LYS A 9 -15.99 -9.35 -14.68
CA LYS A 9 -14.63 -9.42 -14.11
C LYS A 9 -14.58 -8.68 -12.76
N ASP A 10 -15.16 -7.50 -12.68
CA ASP A 10 -15.16 -6.65 -11.48
C ASP A 10 -15.85 -7.33 -10.29
N GLU A 11 -16.97 -8.01 -10.50
CA GLU A 11 -17.66 -8.76 -9.43
C GLU A 11 -16.80 -9.92 -8.90
N VAL A 12 -16.09 -10.61 -9.78
CA VAL A 12 -15.17 -11.69 -9.37
C VAL A 12 -13.96 -11.12 -8.61
N VAL A 13 -13.36 -10.02 -9.09
CA VAL A 13 -12.23 -9.36 -8.43
C VAL A 13 -12.63 -8.80 -7.08
N GLN A 14 -13.83 -8.19 -6.97
CA GLN A 14 -14.32 -7.66 -5.70
C GLN A 14 -14.54 -8.78 -4.68
N ALA A 15 -15.15 -9.88 -5.07
CA ALA A 15 -15.32 -11.05 -4.20
C ALA A 15 -13.97 -11.63 -3.75
N ALA A 16 -12.98 -11.71 -4.65
CA ALA A 16 -11.64 -12.17 -4.35
C ALA A 16 -10.88 -11.19 -3.42
N LEU A 17 -11.06 -9.88 -3.61
CA LEU A 17 -10.51 -8.83 -2.73
C LEU A 17 -11.08 -8.94 -1.32
N ASP A 18 -12.39 -9.14 -1.18
CA ASP A 18 -13.03 -9.30 0.12
C ASP A 18 -12.56 -10.58 0.83
N MET A 19 -12.41 -11.69 0.11
CA MET A 19 -11.80 -12.91 0.66
C MET A 19 -10.35 -12.67 1.11
N THR A 20 -9.58 -11.91 0.34
CA THR A 20 -8.21 -11.55 0.70
C THR A 20 -8.16 -10.70 1.97
N ARG A 21 -9.06 -9.75 2.14
CA ARG A 21 -9.23 -8.95 3.36
C ARG A 21 -9.50 -9.80 4.59
N GLU A 22 -10.37 -10.81 4.44
CA GLU A 22 -10.80 -11.68 5.52
C GLU A 22 -9.73 -12.71 5.93
N SER A 23 -8.98 -13.26 4.98
CA SER A 23 -8.16 -14.47 5.21
C SER A 23 -6.85 -14.54 4.41
N GLY A 24 -6.45 -13.44 3.78
CA GLY A 24 -5.24 -13.35 2.96
C GLY A 24 -5.40 -13.98 1.56
N ILE A 25 -4.47 -13.66 0.66
CA ILE A 25 -4.53 -14.03 -0.76
C ILE A 25 -4.53 -15.56 -0.99
N SER A 26 -3.94 -16.33 -0.08
CA SER A 26 -3.91 -17.80 -0.16
C SER A 26 -5.30 -18.45 -0.03
N SER A 27 -6.28 -17.75 0.56
CA SER A 27 -7.66 -18.19 0.65
C SER A 27 -8.39 -18.15 -0.70
N VAL A 28 -7.89 -17.35 -1.66
CA VAL A 28 -8.50 -17.13 -2.98
C VAL A 28 -8.14 -18.30 -3.90
N THR A 29 -8.91 -19.37 -3.79
CA THR A 29 -8.84 -20.53 -4.67
C THR A 29 -10.05 -20.56 -5.60
N ALA A 30 -9.97 -21.23 -6.76
CA ALA A 30 -11.08 -21.33 -7.70
C ALA A 30 -12.36 -21.91 -7.07
N ARG A 31 -12.19 -22.88 -6.16
CA ARG A 31 -13.31 -23.50 -5.44
C ARG A 31 -13.93 -22.51 -4.44
N ALA A 32 -13.14 -21.93 -3.56
CA ALA A 32 -13.62 -21.03 -2.52
C ALA A 32 -14.25 -19.76 -3.13
N LEU A 33 -13.65 -19.22 -4.21
CA LEU A 33 -14.21 -18.09 -4.93
C LEU A 33 -15.52 -18.44 -5.64
N GLY A 34 -15.64 -19.67 -6.21
CA GLY A 34 -16.89 -20.17 -6.76
C GLY A 34 -17.96 -20.27 -5.68
N GLU A 35 -17.65 -20.84 -4.51
CA GLU A 35 -18.56 -20.93 -3.37
C GLU A 35 -18.98 -19.54 -2.86
N ARG A 36 -18.06 -18.58 -2.77
CA ARG A 36 -18.35 -17.19 -2.40
C ARG A 36 -19.33 -16.48 -3.34
N LEU A 37 -19.27 -16.82 -4.62
CA LEU A 37 -20.13 -16.30 -5.69
C LEU A 37 -21.44 -17.12 -5.87
N ASP A 38 -21.73 -18.04 -4.98
CA ASP A 38 -22.86 -18.99 -5.11
C ASP A 38 -22.89 -19.65 -6.50
N SER A 39 -21.74 -20.21 -6.90
CA SER A 39 -21.51 -20.80 -8.20
C SER A 39 -20.43 -21.88 -8.18
N SER A 40 -20.25 -22.55 -9.31
CA SER A 40 -19.05 -23.35 -9.58
C SER A 40 -17.90 -22.45 -10.03
N SER A 41 -16.68 -23.01 -10.11
CA SER A 41 -15.50 -22.30 -10.64
C SER A 41 -15.53 -22.04 -12.16
N ARG A 42 -16.42 -22.70 -12.92
CA ARG A 42 -16.48 -22.56 -14.39
C ARG A 42 -16.67 -21.14 -14.90
N PRO A 43 -17.60 -20.32 -14.35
CA PRO A 43 -17.76 -18.93 -14.77
C PRO A 43 -16.51 -18.07 -14.56
N ILE A 44 -15.69 -18.36 -13.53
CA ILE A 44 -14.44 -17.66 -13.27
C ILE A 44 -13.47 -17.87 -14.44
N PHE A 45 -13.28 -19.13 -14.87
CA PHE A 45 -12.41 -19.49 -16.00
C PHE A 45 -12.95 -19.12 -17.39
N SER A 46 -14.19 -18.64 -17.48
CA SER A 46 -14.66 -17.97 -18.69
C SER A 46 -14.23 -16.51 -18.80
N LEU A 47 -13.80 -15.90 -17.68
CA LEU A 47 -13.38 -14.50 -17.57
C LEU A 47 -11.87 -14.34 -17.39
N PHE A 48 -11.22 -15.32 -16.76
CA PHE A 48 -9.80 -15.33 -16.42
C PHE A 48 -9.12 -16.60 -16.92
N GLN A 49 -7.89 -16.48 -17.41
CA GLN A 49 -7.14 -17.62 -17.93
C GLN A 49 -6.63 -18.54 -16.80
N SER A 50 -6.37 -17.96 -15.61
CA SER A 50 -5.84 -18.67 -14.47
C SER A 50 -6.18 -17.97 -13.15
N MET A 51 -5.98 -18.66 -12.01
CA MET A 51 -6.07 -18.03 -10.71
C MET A 51 -4.97 -17.00 -10.47
N GLN A 52 -3.83 -17.12 -11.15
CA GLN A 52 -2.78 -16.11 -11.11
C GLN A 52 -3.24 -14.77 -11.69
N GLU A 53 -4.01 -14.80 -12.80
CA GLU A 53 -4.62 -13.59 -13.35
C GLU A 53 -5.58 -12.97 -12.35
N VAL A 54 -6.44 -13.76 -11.68
CA VAL A 54 -7.32 -13.26 -10.62
C VAL A 54 -6.51 -12.61 -9.48
N GLN A 55 -5.44 -13.26 -9.04
CA GLN A 55 -4.58 -12.72 -7.96
C GLN A 55 -3.87 -11.43 -8.38
N GLN A 56 -3.46 -11.30 -9.64
CA GLN A 56 -2.88 -10.05 -10.16
C GLN A 56 -3.90 -8.91 -10.14
N GLU A 57 -5.15 -9.17 -10.56
CA GLU A 57 -6.22 -8.16 -10.49
C GLU A 57 -6.54 -7.77 -9.03
N VAL A 58 -6.49 -8.71 -8.09
CA VAL A 58 -6.63 -8.41 -6.65
C VAL A 58 -5.50 -7.49 -6.16
N ILE A 59 -4.26 -7.73 -6.58
CA ILE A 59 -3.12 -6.86 -6.25
C ILE A 59 -3.34 -5.44 -6.80
N GLN A 60 -3.82 -5.32 -8.05
CA GLN A 60 -4.12 -4.02 -8.64
C GLN A 60 -5.26 -3.30 -7.90
N ALA A 61 -6.33 -4.02 -7.55
CA ALA A 61 -7.44 -3.47 -6.78
C ALA A 61 -7.01 -3.03 -5.37
N ALA A 62 -6.17 -3.81 -4.69
CA ALA A 62 -5.60 -3.45 -3.40
C ALA A 62 -4.70 -2.21 -3.50
N ASN A 63 -3.89 -2.10 -4.57
CA ASN A 63 -3.06 -0.91 -4.80
C ASN A 63 -3.92 0.32 -5.10
N ALA A 64 -4.97 0.19 -5.89
CA ALA A 64 -5.91 1.29 -6.14
C ALA A 64 -6.54 1.79 -4.83
N LEU A 65 -6.96 0.89 -3.95
CA LEU A 65 -7.47 1.24 -2.62
C LEU A 65 -6.41 1.97 -1.77
N TYR A 66 -5.15 1.50 -1.77
CA TYR A 66 -4.07 2.20 -1.08
C TYR A 66 -3.84 3.62 -1.62
N GLN A 67 -3.89 3.79 -2.94
CA GLN A 67 -3.80 5.12 -3.56
C GLN A 67 -4.95 6.05 -3.13
N ASP A 68 -6.14 5.51 -2.88
CA ASP A 68 -7.26 6.29 -2.37
C ASP A 68 -7.06 6.72 -0.91
N TYR A 69 -6.44 5.89 -0.07
CA TYR A 69 -5.99 6.27 1.27
C TYR A 69 -5.00 7.45 1.21
N LEU A 70 -3.98 7.35 0.34
CA LEU A 70 -3.01 8.43 0.15
C LEU A 70 -3.68 9.74 -0.28
N LYS A 71 -4.49 9.69 -1.34
CA LYS A 71 -5.19 10.89 -1.87
C LYS A 71 -6.08 11.53 -0.81
N ARG A 72 -6.87 10.73 -0.10
CA ARG A 72 -7.78 11.21 0.95
C ARG A 72 -7.03 11.91 2.06
N ASP A 73 -6.02 11.25 2.65
CA ASP A 73 -5.33 11.77 3.83
C ASP A 73 -4.42 12.97 3.46
N MET A 74 -3.78 12.95 2.28
CA MET A 74 -3.00 14.09 1.78
C MET A 74 -3.87 15.32 1.46
N ALA A 75 -5.13 15.13 1.05
CA ALA A 75 -6.07 16.21 0.77
C ALA A 75 -6.80 16.74 2.02
N ALA A 76 -6.83 15.97 3.11
CA ALA A 76 -7.56 16.32 4.33
C ALA A 76 -7.01 17.55 5.05
N GLY A 77 -5.72 17.89 4.86
CA GLY A 77 -5.08 19.05 5.50
C GLY A 77 -4.84 18.90 7.01
N GLU A 78 -5.01 17.70 7.57
CA GLU A 78 -4.78 17.42 9.00
C GLU A 78 -3.28 17.49 9.34
N TYR A 79 -2.42 17.07 8.41
CA TYR A 79 -0.97 17.08 8.54
C TYR A 79 -0.31 17.74 7.33
N PRO A 80 0.96 18.20 7.46
CA PRO A 80 1.77 18.54 6.28
C PRO A 80 1.78 17.37 5.29
N VAL A 81 1.70 17.66 3.99
CA VAL A 81 1.43 16.66 2.92
C VAL A 81 2.36 15.45 2.99
N TYR A 82 3.66 15.65 3.23
CA TYR A 82 4.61 14.54 3.36
C TYR A 82 4.32 13.67 4.59
N LYS A 83 4.01 14.27 5.75
CA LYS A 83 3.61 13.53 6.94
C LYS A 83 2.29 12.79 6.72
N ALA A 84 1.33 13.43 6.03
CA ALA A 84 0.03 12.83 5.70
C ALA A 84 0.19 11.55 4.88
N SER A 85 1.15 11.48 3.96
CA SER A 85 1.44 10.25 3.21
C SER A 85 1.90 9.09 4.11
N GLY A 86 2.76 9.37 5.10
CA GLY A 86 3.18 8.37 6.09
C GLY A 86 2.04 7.93 7.01
N MET A 87 1.19 8.87 7.45
CA MET A 87 0.00 8.56 8.25
C MET A 87 -0.99 7.70 7.46
N ALA A 88 -1.22 7.99 6.17
CA ALA A 88 -2.07 7.20 5.28
C ALA A 88 -1.55 5.76 5.12
N TYR A 89 -0.24 5.60 4.93
CA TYR A 89 0.40 4.29 4.85
C TYR A 89 0.17 3.44 6.09
N ILE A 90 0.34 4.04 7.27
CA ILE A 90 0.13 3.36 8.57
C ILE A 90 -1.37 3.08 8.79
N ARG A 91 -2.25 4.00 8.39
CA ARG A 91 -3.71 3.81 8.46
C ARG A 91 -4.15 2.63 7.59
N PHE A 92 -3.64 2.56 6.35
CA PHE A 92 -3.90 1.41 5.47
C PHE A 92 -3.44 0.09 6.12
N ALA A 93 -2.26 0.06 6.73
CA ALA A 93 -1.76 -1.12 7.44
C ALA A 93 -2.63 -1.52 8.63
N LYS A 94 -3.28 -0.56 9.29
CA LYS A 94 -4.20 -0.81 10.41
C LYS A 94 -5.56 -1.33 9.96
N ASP A 95 -6.14 -0.67 8.96
CA ASP A 95 -7.51 -0.92 8.52
C ASP A 95 -7.59 -2.13 7.58
N GLU A 96 -6.54 -2.37 6.78
CA GLU A 96 -6.48 -3.35 5.69
C GLU A 96 -5.27 -4.30 5.86
N LYS A 97 -5.15 -4.94 7.03
CA LYS A 97 -3.97 -5.73 7.43
C LYS A 97 -3.51 -6.74 6.37
N GLU A 98 -4.45 -7.54 5.84
CA GLU A 98 -4.10 -8.59 4.86
C GLU A 98 -3.77 -8.00 3.47
N LEU A 99 -4.41 -6.89 3.07
CA LEU A 99 -4.05 -6.19 1.85
C LEU A 99 -2.70 -5.48 1.98
N PHE A 100 -2.38 -4.93 3.15
CA PHE A 100 -1.06 -4.38 3.43
C PHE A 100 0.03 -5.45 3.32
N LYS A 101 -0.18 -6.63 3.93
CA LYS A 101 0.76 -7.75 3.81
C LYS A 101 0.91 -8.19 2.35
N LEU A 102 -0.19 -8.26 1.60
CA LEU A 102 -0.19 -8.61 0.19
C LEU A 102 0.64 -7.62 -0.64
N LEU A 103 0.54 -6.32 -0.39
CA LEU A 103 1.24 -5.31 -1.19
C LEU A 103 2.71 -5.15 -0.77
N PHE A 104 3.01 -5.16 0.53
CA PHE A 104 4.28 -4.65 1.05
C PHE A 104 5.12 -5.68 1.81
N MET A 105 4.60 -6.89 2.07
CA MET A 105 5.30 -7.92 2.85
C MET A 105 5.45 -9.25 2.09
N ARG A 106 5.14 -9.30 0.80
CA ARG A 106 5.29 -10.48 -0.03
C ARG A 106 6.66 -10.55 -0.70
N ASP A 107 7.06 -11.73 -1.13
CA ASP A 107 8.24 -11.90 -1.98
C ASP A 107 7.96 -11.29 -3.37
N ARG A 108 8.82 -10.38 -3.80
CA ARG A 108 8.78 -9.68 -5.08
C ARG A 108 10.01 -9.96 -5.94
N SER A 109 10.83 -10.92 -5.57
CA SER A 109 12.10 -11.23 -6.25
C SER A 109 11.93 -11.64 -7.72
N SER A 110 10.75 -12.17 -8.08
CA SER A 110 10.39 -12.53 -9.45
C SER A 110 9.71 -11.41 -10.25
N GLU A 111 9.39 -10.28 -9.62
CA GLU A 111 8.74 -9.17 -10.28
C GLU A 111 9.77 -8.25 -10.92
N GLN A 112 9.46 -7.77 -12.11
CA GLN A 112 10.19 -6.61 -12.64
C GLN A 112 9.77 -5.41 -11.78
N ILE A 113 10.72 -4.89 -10.99
CA ILE A 113 10.53 -3.65 -10.25
C ILE A 113 10.25 -2.57 -11.28
N GLY A 114 8.98 -2.26 -11.43
CA GLY A 114 8.50 -1.22 -12.36
C GLY A 114 8.94 0.17 -11.90
N ASP A 115 8.26 1.15 -12.38
CA ASP A 115 8.54 2.58 -12.27
C ASP A 115 8.35 3.15 -10.83
N GLU A 116 8.81 2.41 -9.79
CA GLU A 116 8.69 2.85 -8.38
C GLU A 116 9.25 4.27 -8.18
N LYS A 117 10.29 4.64 -8.96
CA LYS A 117 10.84 6.00 -8.92
C LYS A 117 9.82 7.05 -9.36
N ASN A 118 8.96 6.75 -10.32
CA ASN A 118 7.93 7.68 -10.77
C ASN A 118 6.79 7.80 -9.75
N GLU A 119 6.44 6.70 -9.07
CA GLU A 119 5.39 6.71 -8.04
C GLU A 119 5.75 7.58 -6.83
N ILE A 120 7.02 7.58 -6.41
CA ILE A 120 7.50 8.38 -5.26
C ILE A 120 7.97 9.78 -5.63
N LYS A 121 8.11 10.09 -6.93
CA LYS A 121 8.60 11.39 -7.41
C LYS A 121 7.87 12.59 -6.79
N PRO A 122 6.53 12.61 -6.66
CA PRO A 122 5.82 13.71 -6.00
C PRO A 122 6.25 13.92 -4.54
N LEU A 123 6.56 12.84 -3.82
CA LEU A 123 7.04 12.91 -2.43
C LEU A 123 8.47 13.45 -2.35
N ILE A 124 9.33 13.07 -3.30
CA ILE A 124 10.70 13.61 -3.42
C ILE A 124 10.66 15.11 -3.69
N GLU A 125 9.81 15.57 -4.60
CA GLU A 125 9.63 17.00 -4.92
C GLU A 125 9.16 17.80 -3.68
N ILE A 126 8.28 17.24 -2.85
CA ILE A 126 7.85 17.84 -1.59
C ILE A 126 9.04 17.97 -0.61
N ILE A 127 9.86 16.94 -0.48
CA ILE A 127 11.06 16.96 0.38
C ILE A 127 12.02 18.05 -0.12
N MET A 128 12.36 18.06 -1.40
CA MET A 128 13.23 19.07 -2.02
C MET A 128 12.73 20.50 -1.73
N LYS A 129 11.44 20.73 -1.92
CA LYS A 129 10.81 22.03 -1.65
C LYS A 129 10.92 22.45 -0.19
N ASN A 130 10.74 21.50 0.74
CA ASN A 130 10.70 21.79 2.17
C ASN A 130 12.10 21.90 2.81
N THR A 131 13.11 21.27 2.21
CA THR A 131 14.45 21.13 2.81
C THR A 131 15.55 21.80 2.00
N GLY A 132 15.35 22.07 0.72
CA GLY A 132 16.39 22.55 -0.20
C GLY A 132 17.40 21.47 -0.62
N LEU A 133 17.16 20.21 -0.29
CA LEU A 133 18.06 19.10 -0.64
C LEU A 133 18.12 18.84 -2.14
N SER A 134 19.23 18.27 -2.61
CA SER A 134 19.35 17.70 -3.94
C SER A 134 18.35 16.55 -4.13
N GLU A 135 18.02 16.21 -5.37
CA GLU A 135 17.14 15.06 -5.67
C GLU A 135 17.70 13.75 -5.07
N GLN A 136 19.01 13.56 -5.15
CA GLN A 136 19.67 12.37 -4.61
C GLN A 136 19.54 12.29 -3.08
N ASP A 137 19.79 13.41 -2.38
CA ASP A 137 19.67 13.45 -0.92
C ASP A 137 18.19 13.36 -0.47
N ALA A 138 17.27 13.99 -1.20
CA ALA A 138 15.84 13.89 -0.95
C ALA A 138 15.33 12.46 -1.15
N TYR A 139 15.84 11.74 -2.15
CA TYR A 139 15.54 10.32 -2.35
C TYR A 139 16.03 9.47 -1.17
N LEU A 140 17.27 9.67 -0.73
CA LEU A 140 17.81 8.94 0.42
C LEU A 140 17.06 9.27 1.72
N PHE A 141 16.74 10.55 1.93
CA PHE A 141 15.88 11.00 3.02
C PHE A 141 14.53 10.27 3.00
N HIS A 142 13.91 10.16 1.83
CA HIS A 142 12.65 9.45 1.67
C HIS A 142 12.80 7.96 2.02
N LEU A 143 13.85 7.29 1.56
CA LEU A 143 14.09 5.89 1.87
C LEU A 143 14.26 5.65 3.39
N GLU A 144 15.01 6.50 4.07
CA GLU A 144 15.19 6.39 5.53
C GLU A 144 13.85 6.60 6.27
N MET A 145 13.05 7.59 5.84
CA MET A 145 11.70 7.78 6.38
C MET A 145 10.76 6.63 6.05
N TRP A 146 10.84 6.10 4.83
CA TRP A 146 10.00 4.97 4.42
C TRP A 146 10.27 3.73 5.27
N VAL A 147 11.55 3.39 5.50
CA VAL A 147 11.93 2.26 6.38
C VAL A 147 11.36 2.46 7.78
N TYR A 148 11.41 3.68 8.32
CA TYR A 148 10.84 4.00 9.63
C TYR A 148 9.33 3.83 9.68
N VAL A 149 8.61 4.40 8.71
CA VAL A 149 7.15 4.29 8.56
C VAL A 149 6.73 2.84 8.32
N HIS A 150 7.46 2.11 7.48
CA HIS A 150 7.21 0.70 7.19
C HIS A 150 7.38 -0.18 8.43
N GLY A 151 8.37 0.10 9.26
CA GLY A 151 8.56 -0.58 10.55
C GLY A 151 7.34 -0.44 11.46
N ILE A 152 6.82 0.78 11.62
CA ILE A 152 5.60 1.05 12.40
C ILE A 152 4.40 0.31 11.79
N ALA A 153 4.20 0.45 10.48
CA ALA A 153 3.09 -0.17 9.76
C ALA A 153 3.11 -1.72 9.86
N THR A 154 4.29 -2.31 9.74
CA THR A 154 4.47 -3.77 9.88
C THR A 154 4.10 -4.28 11.28
N MET A 155 4.52 -3.58 12.34
CA MET A 155 4.16 -3.94 13.71
C MET A 155 2.65 -3.87 13.94
N ILE A 156 1.96 -2.90 13.34
CA ILE A 156 0.50 -2.76 13.40
C ILE A 156 -0.19 -3.86 12.58
N ALA A 157 0.23 -4.08 11.32
CA ALA A 157 -0.37 -5.09 10.44
C ALA A 157 -0.24 -6.52 10.98
N THR A 158 0.84 -6.79 11.72
CA THR A 158 1.07 -8.09 12.38
C THR A 158 0.43 -8.20 13.77
N SER A 159 -0.22 -7.12 14.24
CA SER A 159 -0.77 -7.03 15.61
C SER A 159 0.28 -7.26 16.71
N TYR A 160 1.56 -6.99 16.40
CA TYR A 160 2.67 -7.11 17.34
C TYR A 160 2.65 -5.99 18.39
N LEU A 161 2.38 -4.73 17.95
CA LEU A 161 2.19 -3.56 18.80
C LEU A 161 1.06 -2.69 18.26
N GLU A 162 0.31 -2.08 19.18
CA GLU A 162 -0.67 -1.04 18.88
C GLU A 162 -0.26 0.25 19.57
N TRP A 163 -0.25 1.35 18.81
CA TRP A 163 -0.07 2.70 19.31
C TRP A 163 -1.29 3.55 19.00
N ASN A 164 -1.55 4.55 19.84
CA ASN A 164 -2.51 5.59 19.51
C ASN A 164 -1.96 6.51 18.40
N TRP A 165 -2.86 7.22 17.73
CA TRP A 165 -2.49 8.08 16.59
C TRP A 165 -1.59 9.24 16.97
N ASP A 166 -1.70 9.77 18.19
CA ASP A 166 -0.86 10.87 18.69
C ASP A 166 0.59 10.40 18.82
N THR A 167 0.81 9.21 19.38
CA THR A 167 2.15 8.62 19.48
C THR A 167 2.74 8.37 18.08
N ILE A 168 1.98 7.79 17.15
CA ILE A 168 2.43 7.57 15.77
C ILE A 168 2.78 8.90 15.10
N SER A 169 1.90 9.89 15.23
CA SER A 169 2.10 11.24 14.69
C SER A 169 3.38 11.89 15.26
N GLN A 170 3.63 11.75 16.56
CA GLN A 170 4.84 12.26 17.19
C GLN A 170 6.09 11.54 16.68
N MET A 171 6.07 10.20 16.61
CA MET A 171 7.17 9.40 16.07
C MET A 171 7.55 9.83 14.66
N LEU A 172 6.58 10.06 13.77
CA LEU A 172 6.84 10.53 12.41
C LEU A 172 7.46 11.93 12.40
N THR A 173 7.02 12.81 13.29
CA THR A 173 7.60 14.16 13.44
C THR A 173 9.06 14.07 13.88
N ASP A 174 9.33 13.31 14.94
CA ASP A 174 10.67 13.16 15.50
C ASP A 174 11.64 12.54 14.49
N GLY A 175 11.20 11.51 13.76
CA GLY A 175 11.99 10.90 12.70
C GLY A 175 12.32 11.89 11.58
N TYR A 176 11.32 12.64 11.10
CA TYR A 176 11.50 13.64 10.06
C TYR A 176 12.47 14.76 10.50
N GLU A 177 12.26 15.32 11.70
CA GLU A 177 13.11 16.41 12.22
C GLU A 177 14.54 15.94 12.49
N GLY A 178 14.73 14.71 12.99
CA GLY A 178 16.05 14.13 13.18
C GLY A 178 16.82 13.99 11.86
N LEU A 179 16.16 13.50 10.80
CA LEU A 179 16.75 13.42 9.47
C LEU A 179 16.99 14.81 8.87
N ARG A 180 16.05 15.74 9.03
CA ARG A 180 16.22 17.12 8.56
C ARG A 180 17.43 17.78 9.18
N GLN A 181 17.66 17.63 10.48
CA GLN A 181 18.85 18.14 11.15
C GLN A 181 20.14 17.50 10.61
N ARG A 182 20.14 16.18 10.35
CA ARG A 182 21.30 15.49 9.79
C ARG A 182 21.64 15.97 8.38
N TYR A 183 20.63 16.16 7.52
CA TYR A 183 20.85 16.52 6.12
C TYR A 183 21.07 18.02 5.91
N CYS A 184 20.35 18.88 6.64
CA CYS A 184 20.38 20.33 6.47
C CYS A 184 21.33 21.03 7.48
N GLY A 185 21.71 20.37 8.58
CA GLY A 185 22.60 20.94 9.61
C GLY A 185 24.09 20.79 9.33
N LYS A 186 24.50 20.33 8.15
CA LYS A 186 25.91 20.12 7.80
C LYS A 186 26.68 21.38 7.40
N ASP A 187 26.03 22.53 7.33
CA ASP A 187 26.67 23.81 6.92
C ASP A 187 27.29 24.60 8.09
N THR A 188 27.55 23.94 9.23
CA THR A 188 28.20 24.60 10.37
C THR A 188 29.44 23.82 10.83
N LYS A 189 30.43 23.65 9.91
CA LYS A 189 31.84 23.40 10.28
C LYS A 189 32.78 24.02 9.27
#